data_3c84a1e1584a2dfe1a92135c529100a9
#
_entry.id   3c84a1e1584a2dfe1a92135c529100a9
#
_cell.length_a   1.000
_cell.length_b   1.000
_cell.length_c   1.000
_cell.angle_alpha   90.00
_cell.angle_beta   90.00
_cell.angle_gamma   90.00
#
_symmetry.space_group_name_H-M   'P 1'
#
loop_
_entity.id
_entity.type
_entity.pdbx_description
1 polymer ?
#
loop_
_entity_poly.entity_id
_entity_poly.type
_entity_poly.pdbx_seq_one_letter_code
_entity_poly.pdbx_strand_id
1 'polypeptide(L)'
;MANGGRYLGFCLGGYLAGHDPGYSLLSPDDDAVQEIEEPGSQVRDEDDTIIQVDWTFSTGTKKGDKEKGRWMYFQDGVALTLGKESPAVVLGRYSSTGDVAALLSPFGRGWAGCVGPHPEADQSWCKILTVQTFGKKKLLCD
;
A
#
# COMPACT_ATOMS: atom_id res chain seq x y z
N MET A 1 -18.25 -5.01 -1.93
CA MET A 1 -17.43 -4.10 -1.07
C MET A 1 -18.30 -3.18 -0.23
N ALA A 2 -19.19 -2.37 -0.80
CA ALA A 2 -20.01 -1.39 -0.05
C ALA A 2 -20.76 -1.93 1.17
N ASN A 3 -21.07 -3.22 1.21
CA ASN A 3 -21.77 -3.90 2.31
C ASN A 3 -20.87 -4.46 3.42
N GLY A 4 -19.60 -4.03 3.51
CA GLY A 4 -18.66 -4.45 4.56
C GLY A 4 -17.50 -5.33 4.06
N GLY A 5 -17.36 -5.51 2.75
CA GLY A 5 -16.22 -6.20 2.14
C GLY A 5 -14.89 -5.47 2.33
N ARG A 6 -13.79 -6.20 2.15
CA ARG A 6 -12.43 -5.65 2.22
C ARG A 6 -11.70 -5.91 0.92
N TYR A 7 -10.94 -4.92 0.49
CA TYR A 7 -10.00 -5.00 -0.62
C TYR A 7 -8.59 -4.80 -0.10
N LEU A 8 -7.63 -5.51 -0.64
CA LEU A 8 -6.21 -5.28 -0.44
C LEU A 8 -5.50 -5.45 -1.77
N GLY A 9 -4.95 -4.38 -2.28
CA GLY A 9 -4.22 -4.34 -3.55
C GLY A 9 -2.78 -3.93 -3.35
N PHE A 10 -1.85 -4.71 -3.92
CA PHE A 10 -0.43 -4.40 -4.00
C PHE A 10 -0.10 -4.02 -5.45
N CYS A 11 0.81 -3.07 -5.66
CA CYS A 11 1.30 -2.65 -6.97
C CYS A 11 0.13 -2.38 -7.94
N LEU A 12 -0.06 -3.19 -8.99
CA LEU A 12 -1.21 -3.13 -9.90
C LEU A 12 -2.55 -3.12 -9.16
N GLY A 13 -2.68 -3.87 -8.07
CA GLY A 13 -3.87 -3.83 -7.23
C GLY A 13 -4.11 -2.47 -6.58
N GLY A 14 -3.07 -1.71 -6.28
CA GLY A 14 -3.16 -0.32 -5.84
C GLY A 14 -3.74 0.59 -6.92
N TYR A 15 -3.26 0.47 -8.17
CA TYR A 15 -3.81 1.20 -9.33
C TYR A 15 -5.29 0.87 -9.56
N LEU A 16 -5.64 -0.41 -9.51
CA LEU A 16 -7.03 -0.85 -9.71
C LEU A 16 -8.01 -0.34 -8.64
N ALA A 17 -7.52 0.10 -7.50
CA ALA A 17 -8.36 0.76 -6.49
C ALA A 17 -8.71 2.22 -6.85
N GLY A 18 -7.89 2.86 -7.69
CA GLY A 18 -8.11 4.22 -8.21
C GLY A 18 -9.35 4.32 -9.10
N HIS A 19 -9.51 5.49 -9.74
CA HIS A 19 -10.62 5.75 -10.64
C HIS A 19 -10.39 5.13 -12.03
N ASP A 20 -11.10 5.58 -13.04
CA ASP A 20 -11.04 5.01 -14.41
C ASP A 20 -9.57 4.91 -14.90
N PRO A 21 -9.11 3.72 -15.31
CA PRO A 21 -9.80 2.45 -15.59
C PRO A 21 -9.95 1.50 -14.37
N GLY A 22 -9.77 1.97 -13.14
CA GLY A 22 -9.87 1.19 -11.91
C GLY A 22 -11.33 0.96 -11.44
N TYR A 23 -11.43 0.50 -10.18
CA TYR A 23 -12.72 0.12 -9.57
C TYR A 23 -13.37 1.24 -8.77
N SER A 24 -12.78 2.44 -8.72
CA SER A 24 -13.24 3.59 -7.92
C SER A 24 -13.51 3.22 -6.46
N LEU A 25 -12.54 2.58 -5.82
CA LEU A 25 -12.60 2.17 -4.41
C LEU A 25 -12.05 3.24 -3.46
N LEU A 26 -11.35 4.24 -4.01
CA LEU A 26 -10.85 5.39 -3.28
C LEU A 26 -11.93 6.48 -3.18
N SER A 27 -11.72 7.46 -2.31
CA SER A 27 -12.61 8.62 -2.23
C SER A 27 -12.53 9.45 -3.50
N PRO A 28 -13.57 10.25 -3.84
CA PRO A 28 -13.67 10.93 -5.14
C PRO A 28 -12.47 11.82 -5.52
N ASP A 29 -11.81 12.41 -4.52
CA ASP A 29 -10.65 13.30 -4.72
C ASP A 29 -9.30 12.58 -4.47
N ASP A 30 -9.33 11.28 -4.17
CA ASP A 30 -8.14 10.45 -3.99
C ASP A 30 -7.92 9.63 -5.26
N ASP A 31 -6.66 9.44 -5.69
CA ASP A 31 -6.37 8.64 -6.88
C ASP A 31 -5.01 7.93 -6.79
N ALA A 32 -4.69 7.18 -7.84
CA ALA A 32 -3.50 6.37 -7.98
C ALA A 32 -2.69 6.85 -9.20
N VAL A 33 -1.40 7.14 -8.98
CA VAL A 33 -0.46 7.59 -10.02
C VAL A 33 0.80 6.72 -10.00
N GLN A 34 1.62 6.80 -11.06
CA GLN A 34 2.91 6.08 -11.09
C GLN A 34 3.93 6.77 -10.19
N GLU A 35 4.52 6.03 -9.25
CA GLU A 35 5.55 6.57 -8.35
C GLU A 35 6.81 6.98 -9.11
N ILE A 36 7.22 6.23 -10.13
CA ILE A 36 8.41 6.48 -10.93
C ILE A 36 8.36 7.80 -11.71
N GLU A 37 7.18 8.34 -11.96
CA GLU A 37 6.97 9.64 -12.63
C GLU A 37 7.01 10.81 -11.65
N GLU A 38 6.92 10.55 -10.34
CA GLU A 38 6.89 11.61 -9.34
C GLU A 38 8.25 12.33 -9.19
N PRO A 39 8.23 13.66 -9.06
CA PRO A 39 9.46 14.44 -8.85
C PRO A 39 10.19 14.02 -7.58
N GLY A 40 11.43 13.55 -7.72
CA GLY A 40 12.22 13.09 -6.58
C GLY A 40 12.14 11.58 -6.32
N SER A 41 11.38 10.83 -7.13
CA SER A 41 11.33 9.38 -7.02
C SER A 41 12.73 8.74 -6.97
N GLN A 42 12.88 7.75 -6.10
CA GLN A 42 14.11 6.97 -5.95
C GLN A 42 14.34 6.03 -7.15
N VAL A 43 13.27 5.57 -7.76
CA VAL A 43 13.26 4.66 -8.92
C VAL A 43 12.85 5.45 -10.17
N ARG A 44 13.40 5.11 -11.33
CA ARG A 44 13.21 5.87 -12.57
C ARG A 44 12.76 5.03 -13.77
N ASP A 45 12.58 3.77 -13.57
CA ASP A 45 12.16 2.82 -14.59
C ASP A 45 11.25 1.74 -13.98
N GLU A 46 10.72 0.89 -14.85
CA GLU A 46 9.78 -0.19 -14.49
C GLU A 46 10.49 -1.50 -14.13
N ASP A 47 11.83 -1.51 -14.05
CA ASP A 47 12.59 -2.71 -13.75
C ASP A 47 12.43 -3.14 -12.28
N ASP A 48 12.59 -4.43 -12.05
CA ASP A 48 12.59 -5.04 -10.71
C ASP A 48 13.68 -4.41 -9.83
N THR A 49 13.29 -3.84 -8.71
CA THR A 49 14.21 -3.14 -7.81
C THR A 49 13.72 -3.14 -6.36
N ILE A 50 14.31 -2.30 -5.55
CA ILE A 50 13.88 -2.02 -4.17
C ILE A 50 13.72 -0.51 -3.97
N ILE A 51 12.75 -0.14 -3.15
CA ILE A 51 12.45 1.25 -2.78
C ILE A 51 12.35 1.38 -1.27
N GLN A 52 12.61 2.56 -0.73
CA GLN A 52 12.48 2.82 0.69
C GLN A 52 11.12 3.40 1.04
N VAL A 53 10.52 2.86 2.12
CA VAL A 53 9.23 3.31 2.64
C VAL A 53 9.32 3.58 4.13
N ASP A 54 8.77 4.71 4.55
CA ASP A 54 8.55 5.08 5.94
C ASP A 54 7.16 4.61 6.38
N TRP A 55 7.10 3.66 7.31
CA TRP A 55 5.85 3.07 7.79
C TRP A 55 5.38 3.69 9.10
N THR A 56 4.05 3.80 9.24
CA THR A 56 3.37 4.16 10.48
C THR A 56 2.26 3.16 10.75
N PHE A 57 2.36 2.40 11.81
CA PHE A 57 1.37 1.38 12.16
C PHE A 57 0.28 1.98 13.03
N SER A 58 -0.92 2.14 12.47
CA SER A 58 -2.08 2.72 13.17
C SER A 58 -2.94 1.67 13.87
N THR A 59 -2.73 0.38 13.57
CA THR A 59 -3.54 -0.73 14.07
C THR A 59 -2.69 -1.97 14.35
N GLY A 60 -3.29 -2.99 14.97
CA GLY A 60 -2.64 -4.28 15.23
C GLY A 60 -1.62 -4.23 16.37
N THR A 61 -0.76 -5.25 16.43
CA THR A 61 0.26 -5.42 17.47
C THR A 61 1.37 -4.38 17.44
N LYS A 62 1.58 -3.74 16.31
CA LYS A 62 2.57 -2.67 16.09
C LYS A 62 1.97 -1.27 16.17
N LYS A 63 0.74 -1.11 16.67
CA LYS A 63 0.09 0.19 16.77
C LYS A 63 0.97 1.21 17.50
N GLY A 64 1.25 2.33 16.81
CA GLY A 64 2.09 3.41 17.31
C GLY A 64 3.56 3.31 16.88
N ASP A 65 4.01 2.16 16.40
CA ASP A 65 5.36 1.99 15.88
C ASP A 65 5.55 2.75 14.58
N LYS A 66 6.79 3.18 14.36
CA LYS A 66 7.25 3.81 13.12
C LYS A 66 8.52 3.12 12.67
N GLU A 67 8.58 2.75 11.41
CA GLU A 67 9.79 2.24 10.76
C GLU A 67 10.16 3.17 9.62
N LYS A 68 11.39 3.70 9.62
CA LYS A 68 11.88 4.60 8.56
C LYS A 68 12.82 3.88 7.62
N GLY A 69 12.71 4.24 6.32
CA GLY A 69 13.63 3.79 5.28
C GLY A 69 13.66 2.28 5.10
N ARG A 70 12.53 1.60 5.32
CA ARG A 70 12.47 0.15 5.12
C ARG A 70 12.52 -0.18 3.65
N TRP A 71 13.47 -1.02 3.24
CA TRP A 71 13.59 -1.52 1.88
C TRP A 71 12.48 -2.52 1.56
N MET A 72 11.83 -2.32 0.43
CA MET A 72 10.74 -3.15 -0.07
C MET A 72 11.00 -3.48 -1.54
N TYR A 73 10.61 -4.68 -1.99
CA TYR A 73 10.58 -4.99 -3.41
C TYR A 73 9.60 -4.05 -4.12
N PHE A 74 10.00 -3.60 -5.29
CA PHE A 74 9.26 -2.60 -6.07
C PHE A 74 9.40 -2.89 -7.56
N GLN A 75 8.30 -2.78 -8.29
CA GLN A 75 8.23 -2.83 -9.73
C GLN A 75 7.08 -1.93 -10.18
N ASP A 76 7.38 -0.73 -10.64
CA ASP A 76 6.39 0.26 -11.12
C ASP A 76 5.15 0.36 -10.20
N GLY A 77 5.38 0.51 -8.90
CA GLY A 77 4.31 0.57 -7.91
C GLY A 77 3.60 1.92 -7.89
N VAL A 78 2.39 1.91 -7.35
CA VAL A 78 1.54 3.10 -7.26
C VAL A 78 2.01 4.07 -6.18
N ALA A 79 1.97 5.37 -6.46
CA ALA A 79 1.83 6.44 -5.48
C ALA A 79 0.37 6.86 -5.38
N LEU A 80 -0.09 7.15 -4.16
CA LEU A 80 -1.50 7.49 -3.91
C LEU A 80 -1.62 8.98 -3.61
N THR A 81 -2.43 9.68 -4.39
CA THR A 81 -2.73 11.09 -4.19
C THR A 81 -3.97 11.23 -3.32
N LEU A 82 -3.94 12.17 -2.37
CA LEU A 82 -5.04 12.39 -1.45
C LEU A 82 -5.65 13.77 -1.63
N GLY A 83 -6.97 13.81 -1.75
CA GLY A 83 -7.72 15.03 -1.67
C GLY A 83 -7.62 15.69 -0.30
N LYS A 84 -7.92 16.99 -0.23
CA LYS A 84 -7.80 17.77 1.01
C LYS A 84 -8.65 17.23 2.17
N GLU A 85 -9.80 16.66 1.86
CA GLU A 85 -10.75 16.12 2.85
C GLU A 85 -10.75 14.56 2.82
N SER A 86 -9.66 13.95 2.36
CA SER A 86 -9.56 12.48 2.28
C SER A 86 -9.76 11.83 3.66
N PRO A 87 -10.65 10.84 3.76
CA PRO A 87 -10.85 10.07 4.99
C PRO A 87 -9.82 8.93 5.14
N ALA A 88 -8.88 8.81 4.20
CA ALA A 88 -7.91 7.72 4.18
C ALA A 88 -6.90 7.82 5.34
N VAL A 89 -6.56 6.68 5.89
CA VAL A 89 -5.50 6.56 6.89
C VAL A 89 -4.20 6.16 6.18
N VAL A 90 -3.21 7.06 6.20
CA VAL A 90 -1.89 6.80 5.63
C VAL A 90 -1.12 5.83 6.52
N LEU A 91 -0.61 4.75 5.92
CA LEU A 91 0.17 3.71 6.58
C LEU A 91 1.65 3.75 6.20
N GLY A 92 1.98 4.25 5.02
CA GLY A 92 3.35 4.34 4.53
C GLY A 92 3.54 5.50 3.56
N ARG A 93 4.77 6.02 3.53
CA ARG A 93 5.19 7.04 2.54
C ARG A 93 6.51 6.62 1.91
N TYR A 94 6.68 6.86 0.63
CA TYR A 94 7.98 6.75 -0.02
C TYR A 94 8.97 7.69 0.64
N SER A 95 10.13 7.17 1.03
CA SER A 95 11.09 7.94 1.83
C SER A 95 11.73 9.08 1.05
N SER A 96 11.82 8.96 -0.27
CA SER A 96 12.42 9.94 -1.18
C SER A 96 11.50 11.13 -1.47
N THR A 97 10.23 10.87 -1.79
CA THR A 97 9.27 11.87 -2.24
C THR A 97 8.36 12.35 -1.10
N GLY A 98 8.07 11.47 -0.14
CA GLY A 98 7.05 11.70 0.87
C GLY A 98 5.63 11.36 0.39
N ASP A 99 5.46 10.94 -0.86
CA ASP A 99 4.18 10.53 -1.41
C ASP A 99 3.63 9.29 -0.71
N VAL A 100 2.32 9.11 -0.77
CA VAL A 100 1.68 8.01 -0.05
C VAL A 100 1.96 6.68 -0.76
N ALA A 101 2.69 5.81 -0.08
CA ALA A 101 3.02 4.45 -0.54
C ALA A 101 1.99 3.41 -0.10
N ALA A 102 1.26 3.68 1.00
CA ALA A 102 0.25 2.76 1.51
C ALA A 102 -0.82 3.48 2.31
N LEU A 103 -2.07 3.09 2.12
CA LEU A 103 -3.21 3.64 2.85
C LEU A 103 -4.32 2.62 3.10
N LEU A 104 -5.24 2.99 4.03
CA LEU A 104 -6.56 2.40 4.18
C LEU A 104 -7.62 3.47 3.90
N SER A 105 -8.46 3.26 2.91
CA SER A 105 -9.59 4.13 2.57
C SER A 105 -10.91 3.47 2.93
N PRO A 106 -11.86 4.14 3.56
CA PRO A 106 -13.20 3.61 3.77
C PRO A 106 -13.95 3.53 2.44
N PHE A 107 -14.72 2.46 2.23
CA PHE A 107 -15.59 2.27 1.07
C PHE A 107 -16.95 1.71 1.49
N GLY A 108 -17.95 2.57 1.58
CA GLY A 108 -19.25 2.19 2.16
C GLY A 108 -19.08 1.73 3.59
N ARG A 109 -19.49 0.47 3.89
CA ARG A 109 -19.25 -0.17 5.20
C ARG A 109 -17.98 -1.03 5.23
N GLY A 110 -17.21 -1.03 4.14
CA GLY A 110 -15.99 -1.79 3.98
C GLY A 110 -14.74 -0.91 3.95
N TRP A 111 -13.63 -1.50 3.50
CA TRP A 111 -12.33 -0.85 3.44
C TRP A 111 -11.56 -1.28 2.20
N ALA A 112 -10.85 -0.35 1.60
CA ALA A 112 -9.84 -0.59 0.58
C ALA A 112 -8.45 -0.28 1.14
N GLY A 113 -7.58 -1.29 1.18
CA GLY A 113 -6.16 -1.16 1.47
C GLY A 113 -5.39 -1.14 0.17
N CYS A 114 -4.53 -0.15 -0.01
CA CYS A 114 -3.68 0.00 -1.20
C CYS A 114 -2.23 0.14 -0.77
N VAL A 115 -1.34 -0.57 -1.45
CA VAL A 115 0.10 -0.57 -1.17
C VAL A 115 0.86 -0.56 -2.50
N GLY A 116 1.74 0.42 -2.71
CA GLY A 116 2.52 0.55 -3.93
C GLY A 116 3.60 -0.53 -4.07
N PRO A 117 4.52 -0.66 -3.12
CA PRO A 117 5.52 -1.73 -3.14
C PRO A 117 4.93 -3.09 -2.76
N HIS A 118 5.79 -4.11 -2.74
CA HIS A 118 5.44 -5.50 -2.45
C HIS A 118 5.96 -5.96 -1.07
N PRO A 119 5.30 -5.59 0.04
CA PRO A 119 5.71 -6.09 1.36
C PRO A 119 5.61 -7.61 1.49
N GLU A 120 4.74 -8.25 0.72
CA GLU A 120 4.59 -9.70 0.69
C GLU A 120 5.81 -10.44 0.12
N ALA A 121 6.68 -9.74 -0.62
CA ALA A 121 7.95 -10.30 -1.10
C ALA A 121 9.04 -10.34 -0.02
N ASP A 122 8.86 -9.67 1.12
CA ASP A 122 9.77 -9.72 2.25
C ASP A 122 9.38 -10.85 3.21
N GLN A 123 10.26 -11.85 3.37
CA GLN A 123 10.02 -13.00 4.26
C GLN A 123 9.69 -12.62 5.71
N SER A 124 10.18 -11.49 6.21
CA SER A 124 9.88 -11.03 7.56
C SER A 124 8.41 -10.60 7.70
N TRP A 125 7.80 -10.10 6.63
CA TRP A 125 6.38 -9.75 6.56
C TRP A 125 5.50 -10.98 6.34
N CYS A 126 5.92 -11.93 5.51
CA CYS A 126 5.21 -13.19 5.30
C CYS A 126 5.00 -13.94 6.62
N LYS A 127 5.97 -13.94 7.53
CA LYS A 127 5.84 -14.56 8.87
C LYS A 127 4.77 -13.88 9.72
N ILE A 128 4.61 -12.57 9.63
CA ILE A 128 3.61 -11.80 10.39
C ILE A 128 2.20 -12.08 9.87
N LEU A 129 2.03 -12.12 8.54
CA LEU A 129 0.74 -12.41 7.91
C LEU A 129 0.26 -13.83 8.17
N THR A 130 1.17 -14.80 8.20
CA THR A 130 0.84 -16.23 8.41
C THR A 130 0.32 -16.51 9.82
N VAL A 131 0.81 -15.79 10.83
CA VAL A 131 0.38 -15.96 12.24
C VAL A 131 -1.01 -15.39 12.49
N GLN A 132 -1.44 -14.37 11.72
CA GLN A 132 -2.71 -13.69 11.96
C GLN A 132 -3.88 -14.20 11.10
N THR A 133 -3.63 -14.82 9.94
CA THR A 133 -4.70 -15.15 8.99
C THR A 133 -5.08 -16.62 8.94
N PHE A 134 -4.17 -17.53 9.26
CA PHE A 134 -4.39 -18.97 9.14
C PHE A 134 -3.76 -19.72 10.32
N GLY A 135 -4.55 -20.02 11.31
CA GLY A 135 -4.17 -21.04 12.30
C GLY A 135 -3.81 -22.35 11.60
N LYS A 136 -2.51 -22.62 11.45
CA LYS A 136 -1.86 -23.81 10.86
C LYS A 136 -1.76 -23.87 9.33
N LYS A 137 -0.51 -23.60 8.87
CA LYS A 137 0.20 -24.14 7.69
C LYS A 137 -0.29 -23.78 6.28
N LYS A 138 0.42 -22.89 5.60
CA LYS A 138 1.43 -23.15 4.56
C LYS A 138 2.04 -21.83 4.11
N LEU A 139 3.37 -21.70 4.15
CA LEU A 139 4.10 -20.56 3.63
C LEU A 139 3.81 -20.39 2.13
N LEU A 140 3.39 -19.19 1.74
CA LEU A 140 3.28 -18.77 0.34
C LEU A 140 4.62 -18.20 -0.19
N CYS A 141 5.70 -18.37 0.56
CA CYS A 141 7.03 -17.84 0.25
C CYS A 141 8.09 -18.96 0.32
N ASP A 142 7.86 -20.08 -0.38
CA ASP A 142 8.89 -21.06 -0.74
C ASP A 142 9.15 -20.97 -2.25
#